data_9b69289b04df909b683734c3e5d28c95
#
_entry.id   9b69289b04df909b683734c3e5d28c95
#
_cell.length_a   1.000
_cell.length_b   1.000
_cell.length_c   1.000
_cell.angle_alpha   90.00
_cell.angle_beta   90.00
_cell.angle_gamma   90.00
#
_symmetry.space_group_name_H-M   'P 1'
#
loop_
_entity.id
_entity.type
_entity.pdbx_description
1 polymer ?
#
loop_
_entity_poly.entity_id
_entity_poly.type
_entity_poly.pdbx_seq_one_letter_code
_entity_poly.pdbx_strand_id
1 'polypeptide(L)'
;MSKHLKLLIAVIGIFLFSFNIFSQKKNKKVQSMDKMWGEEIISVNTYNEERFKLFDESNFGMFIHWGLFSKLEGSWKGKTYYGIGEWIMNPRVAGIPPKEYVQLANDFNPTHFDAKSIAKLAKDSGMKYIIITSKHHDGFAMFDSKADDFNIVDATPFGRDPMKELSEACKEIGLGFGFYYSHNQDWTSPGGTGGPDTYEDGSPATFEEYFYKKCKPQIKEICSNYGEIDFIWFDTPGNMKKELVIEVEKMVRELQPNAMLGSRIGYGLGDYLSLGDMEVPIVNHEGLWETCDTSNDSWGYVWYENNFKGPQQILHRLISTISRGGTYLFNIGPNGDGNVPKIGAQFLRETGLWIKKYPQVIYNSGSSPWGHALSWGDVTTKKKSLFLSVFDWP
;
A
#
# COMPACT_ATOMS: atom_id res chain seq x y z
N MET A 1 58.03 26.28 4.42
CA MET A 1 56.58 26.11 4.68
C MET A 1 56.32 26.18 6.19
N SER A 2 55.56 27.18 6.66
CA SER A 2 55.36 27.39 8.08
C SER A 2 54.47 26.29 8.70
N LYS A 3 54.64 26.05 10.02
CA LYS A 3 53.84 25.05 10.77
C LYS A 3 52.32 25.29 10.63
N HIS A 4 51.92 26.54 10.43
CA HIS A 4 50.51 26.93 10.22
C HIS A 4 49.96 26.48 8.88
N LEU A 5 50.80 26.43 7.81
CA LEU A 5 50.33 25.95 6.49
C LEU A 5 50.10 24.44 6.47
N LYS A 6 50.92 23.66 7.22
CA LYS A 6 50.73 22.20 7.36
C LYS A 6 49.48 21.85 8.17
N LEU A 7 49.11 22.66 9.17
CA LEU A 7 47.90 22.45 9.97
C LEU A 7 46.65 22.77 9.13
N LEU A 8 46.68 23.80 8.29
CA LEU A 8 45.58 24.19 7.42
C LEU A 8 45.28 23.11 6.37
N ILE A 9 46.32 22.52 5.79
CA ILE A 9 46.15 21.42 4.81
C ILE A 9 45.60 20.14 5.47
N ALA A 10 46.02 19.86 6.72
CA ALA A 10 45.48 18.73 7.47
C ALA A 10 43.99 18.90 7.82
N VAL A 11 43.58 20.11 8.24
CA VAL A 11 42.19 20.42 8.57
C VAL A 11 41.27 20.36 7.33
N ILE A 12 41.75 20.89 6.16
CA ILE A 12 41.01 20.81 4.91
C ILE A 12 40.90 19.37 4.41
N GLY A 13 41.96 18.57 4.57
CA GLY A 13 41.95 17.14 4.23
C GLY A 13 40.95 16.33 5.08
N ILE A 14 40.84 16.63 6.37
CA ILE A 14 39.87 15.97 7.27
C ILE A 14 38.42 16.39 6.91
N PHE A 15 38.19 17.65 6.59
CA PHE A 15 36.87 18.14 6.16
C PHE A 15 36.42 17.54 4.84
N LEU A 16 37.30 17.41 3.84
CA LEU A 16 36.99 16.79 2.55
C LEU A 16 36.76 15.29 2.68
N PHE A 17 37.49 14.61 3.58
CA PHE A 17 37.28 13.18 3.85
C PHE A 17 35.96 12.91 4.59
N SER A 18 35.58 13.79 5.52
CA SER A 18 34.28 13.72 6.23
C SER A 18 33.10 13.95 5.28
N PHE A 19 33.23 14.88 4.33
CA PHE A 19 32.18 15.15 3.34
C PHE A 19 31.96 13.97 2.38
N ASN A 20 33.03 13.30 1.96
CA ASN A 20 32.92 12.13 1.09
C ASN A 20 32.34 10.90 1.81
N ILE A 21 32.61 10.72 3.11
CA ILE A 21 32.03 9.62 3.88
C ILE A 21 30.51 9.85 4.12
N PHE A 22 30.08 11.09 4.33
CA PHE A 22 28.65 11.44 4.46
C PHE A 22 27.92 11.30 3.12
N SER A 23 28.52 11.69 2.00
CA SER A 23 27.96 11.55 0.67
C SER A 23 27.83 10.07 0.25
N GLN A 24 28.84 9.24 0.54
CA GLN A 24 28.78 7.80 0.21
C GLN A 24 27.77 7.05 1.08
N LYS A 25 27.55 7.42 2.35
CA LYS A 25 26.50 6.81 3.18
C LYS A 25 25.09 7.22 2.73
N LYS A 26 24.91 8.46 2.27
CA LYS A 26 23.64 8.94 1.73
C LYS A 26 23.26 8.21 0.44
N ASN A 27 24.20 8.04 -0.48
CA ASN A 27 23.99 7.30 -1.73
C ASN A 27 23.70 5.81 -1.50
N LYS A 28 24.32 5.15 -0.51
CA LYS A 28 24.01 3.74 -0.21
C LYS A 28 22.61 3.54 0.34
N LYS A 29 22.03 4.50 1.05
CA LYS A 29 20.68 4.40 1.61
C LYS A 29 19.62 4.63 0.52
N VAL A 30 19.83 5.58 -0.38
CA VAL A 30 18.99 5.84 -1.55
C VAL A 30 18.98 4.61 -2.47
N GLN A 31 20.14 4.05 -2.81
CA GLN A 31 20.22 2.84 -3.64
C GLN A 31 19.48 1.62 -3.07
N SER A 32 19.28 1.50 -1.74
CA SER A 32 18.53 0.38 -1.17
C SER A 32 17.01 0.56 -1.27
N MET A 33 16.52 1.79 -1.27
CA MET A 33 15.10 2.11 -1.45
C MET A 33 14.69 1.99 -2.92
N ASP A 34 15.49 2.53 -3.84
CA ASP A 34 15.28 2.40 -5.29
C ASP A 34 15.21 0.93 -5.74
N LYS A 35 16.03 0.06 -5.13
CA LYS A 35 15.98 -1.39 -5.40
C LYS A 35 14.71 -2.06 -4.90
N MET A 36 14.09 -1.56 -3.84
CA MET A 36 12.89 -2.13 -3.25
C MET A 36 11.65 -1.76 -4.06
N TRP A 37 11.57 -0.52 -4.56
CA TRP A 37 10.39 0.02 -5.24
C TRP A 37 10.51 0.10 -6.77
N GLY A 38 11.67 -0.27 -7.32
CA GLY A 38 11.94 -0.20 -8.76
C GLY A 38 12.27 1.20 -9.25
N GLU A 39 12.25 1.38 -10.57
CA GLU A 39 12.48 2.67 -11.20
C GLU A 39 11.26 3.57 -11.01
N GLU A 40 11.47 4.84 -10.67
CA GLU A 40 10.41 5.83 -10.54
C GLU A 40 9.70 6.08 -11.89
N ILE A 41 8.43 6.49 -11.81
CA ILE A 41 7.71 6.99 -12.98
C ILE A 41 8.35 8.30 -13.43
N ILE A 42 8.97 8.27 -14.62
CA ILE A 42 9.61 9.45 -15.20
C ILE A 42 8.58 10.32 -15.93
N SER A 43 7.55 9.73 -16.52
CA SER A 43 6.44 10.46 -17.13
C SER A 43 5.24 9.55 -17.38
N VAL A 44 4.04 10.06 -17.16
CA VAL A 44 2.78 9.46 -17.64
C VAL A 44 2.42 10.14 -18.94
N ASN A 45 2.61 9.45 -20.07
CA ASN A 45 2.52 10.07 -21.40
C ASN A 45 1.16 9.98 -22.07
N THR A 46 0.19 9.22 -21.51
CA THR A 46 -1.13 9.08 -22.13
C THR A 46 -2.20 9.06 -21.07
N TYR A 47 -2.82 10.20 -20.87
CA TYR A 47 -3.99 10.32 -19.99
C TYR A 47 -5.24 9.85 -20.78
N ASN A 48 -5.87 8.78 -20.32
CA ASN A 48 -7.27 8.56 -20.56
C ASN A 48 -8.01 9.28 -19.42
N GLU A 49 -8.67 10.39 -19.71
CA GLU A 49 -9.33 11.25 -18.71
C GLU A 49 -10.34 10.48 -17.84
N GLU A 50 -11.08 9.55 -18.44
CA GLU A 50 -12.08 8.75 -17.70
C GLU A 50 -11.40 7.83 -16.66
N ARG A 51 -10.30 7.20 -17.00
CA ARG A 51 -9.52 6.32 -16.11
C ARG A 51 -8.96 7.05 -14.90
N PHE A 52 -8.48 8.29 -15.07
CA PHE A 52 -7.88 9.06 -13.98
C PHE A 52 -8.91 9.78 -13.10
N LYS A 53 -10.12 9.95 -13.59
CA LYS A 53 -11.13 10.78 -12.95
C LYS A 53 -11.42 10.39 -11.51
N LEU A 54 -11.62 9.10 -11.24
CA LEU A 54 -11.88 8.64 -9.88
C LEU A 54 -10.74 9.01 -8.94
N PHE A 55 -9.50 8.81 -9.35
CA PHE A 55 -8.31 9.11 -8.54
C PHE A 55 -8.16 10.61 -8.31
N ASP A 56 -8.17 11.41 -9.37
CA ASP A 56 -7.94 12.86 -9.34
C ASP A 56 -9.04 13.63 -8.60
N GLU A 57 -10.29 13.20 -8.74
CA GLU A 57 -11.43 13.90 -8.14
C GLU A 57 -11.75 13.48 -6.70
N SER A 58 -11.37 12.26 -6.29
CA SER A 58 -11.74 11.70 -4.98
C SER A 58 -10.88 12.19 -3.84
N ASN A 59 -9.58 12.27 -4.06
CA ASN A 59 -8.54 12.62 -3.09
C ASN A 59 -8.48 11.76 -1.81
N PHE A 60 -9.39 10.77 -1.64
CA PHE A 60 -9.47 9.97 -0.43
C PHE A 60 -9.97 8.55 -0.70
N GLY A 61 -9.14 7.55 -0.42
CA GLY A 61 -9.44 6.13 -0.54
C GLY A 61 -9.16 5.34 0.73
N MET A 62 -9.76 4.14 0.84
CA MET A 62 -9.48 3.17 1.90
C MET A 62 -8.50 2.12 1.41
N PHE A 63 -7.44 1.89 2.16
CA PHE A 63 -6.59 0.73 2.03
C PHE A 63 -6.97 -0.32 3.08
N ILE A 64 -6.91 -1.61 2.76
CA ILE A 64 -7.19 -2.67 3.71
C ILE A 64 -6.06 -3.69 3.65
N HIS A 65 -5.29 -3.80 4.74
CA HIS A 65 -4.34 -4.89 4.92
C HIS A 65 -4.97 -5.96 5.79
N TRP A 66 -5.43 -7.03 5.14
CA TRP A 66 -6.06 -8.17 5.79
C TRP A 66 -5.67 -9.46 5.08
N GLY A 67 -5.24 -10.46 5.83
CA GLY A 67 -4.74 -11.72 5.31
C GLY A 67 -4.55 -12.75 6.40
N LEU A 68 -3.93 -13.88 6.08
CA LEU A 68 -3.65 -14.94 7.04
C LEU A 68 -2.79 -14.45 8.22
N PHE A 69 -1.91 -13.48 7.99
CA PHE A 69 -1.11 -12.81 9.02
C PHE A 69 -1.97 -12.15 10.11
N SER A 70 -3.18 -11.70 9.78
CA SER A 70 -4.11 -11.07 10.75
C SER A 70 -4.54 -12.03 11.85
N LYS A 71 -4.53 -13.35 11.59
CA LYS A 71 -4.80 -14.38 12.60
C LYS A 71 -3.77 -14.38 13.74
N LEU A 72 -2.54 -13.99 13.45
CA LEU A 72 -1.46 -14.00 14.42
C LEU A 72 -1.45 -12.77 15.33
N GLU A 73 -2.09 -11.68 14.90
CA GLU A 73 -2.25 -10.45 15.69
C GLU A 73 -0.93 -9.91 16.29
N GLY A 74 0.20 -10.15 15.61
CA GLY A 74 1.54 -9.78 16.11
C GLY A 74 2.15 -10.77 17.10
N SER A 75 1.60 -11.98 17.27
CA SER A 75 2.11 -12.99 18.20
C SER A 75 2.36 -14.33 17.52
N TRP A 76 3.42 -15.03 17.93
CA TRP A 76 3.75 -16.38 17.47
C TRP A 76 4.28 -17.24 18.61
N LYS A 77 3.70 -18.44 18.81
CA LYS A 77 4.11 -19.41 19.87
C LYS A 77 4.24 -18.76 21.26
N GLY A 78 3.25 -17.93 21.62
CA GLY A 78 3.18 -17.26 22.93
C GLY A 78 4.14 -16.08 23.11
N LYS A 79 4.87 -15.68 22.07
CA LYS A 79 5.74 -14.50 22.08
C LYS A 79 5.16 -13.39 21.21
N THR A 80 5.16 -12.15 21.73
CA THR A 80 4.82 -10.95 20.96
C THR A 80 6.03 -10.46 20.17
N TYR A 81 5.79 -10.12 18.90
CA TYR A 81 6.78 -9.55 17.98
C TYR A 81 6.33 -8.15 17.60
N TYR A 82 7.09 -7.16 18.06
CA TYR A 82 6.80 -5.75 17.77
C TYR A 82 7.26 -5.40 16.35
N GLY A 83 6.41 -4.68 15.64
CA GLY A 83 6.62 -4.28 14.25
C GLY A 83 5.32 -4.37 13.43
N ILE A 84 5.46 -4.33 12.13
CA ILE A 84 4.31 -4.40 11.22
C ILE A 84 3.76 -5.82 11.12
N GLY A 85 2.46 -5.98 11.39
CA GLY A 85 1.81 -7.29 11.60
C GLY A 85 1.85 -8.20 10.38
N GLU A 86 1.72 -7.66 9.18
CA GLU A 86 1.74 -8.42 7.93
C GLU A 86 3.14 -8.96 7.57
N TRP A 87 4.19 -8.49 8.25
CA TRP A 87 5.55 -9.01 8.10
C TRP A 87 5.92 -10.08 9.13
N ILE A 88 5.00 -10.52 9.98
CA ILE A 88 5.31 -11.44 11.08
C ILE A 88 6.00 -12.73 10.64
N MET A 89 5.67 -13.26 9.46
CA MET A 89 6.32 -14.44 8.90
C MET A 89 7.80 -14.19 8.53
N ASN A 90 8.16 -12.95 8.19
CA ASN A 90 9.49 -12.62 7.68
C ASN A 90 10.60 -12.94 8.69
N PRO A 91 11.79 -13.43 8.24
CA PRO A 91 12.94 -13.71 9.10
C PRO A 91 13.41 -12.54 9.98
N ARG A 92 13.11 -11.30 9.57
CA ARG A 92 13.44 -10.08 10.36
C ARG A 92 12.48 -9.85 11.53
N VAL A 93 11.36 -10.56 11.59
CA VAL A 93 10.34 -10.46 12.65
C VAL A 93 10.29 -11.75 13.43
N ALA A 94 9.34 -12.66 13.18
CA ALA A 94 9.26 -13.94 13.89
C ALA A 94 9.99 -15.08 13.16
N GLY A 95 10.23 -14.96 11.86
CA GLY A 95 10.91 -15.98 11.06
C GLY A 95 10.14 -17.30 11.03
N ILE A 96 8.84 -17.24 10.79
CA ILE A 96 7.99 -18.42 10.78
C ILE A 96 8.31 -19.27 9.53
N PRO A 97 8.70 -20.55 9.72
CA PRO A 97 8.97 -21.42 8.57
C PRO A 97 7.74 -21.58 7.68
N PRO A 98 7.88 -21.59 6.34
CA PRO A 98 6.75 -21.74 5.41
C PRO A 98 5.84 -22.93 5.75
N LYS A 99 6.42 -24.09 6.06
CA LYS A 99 5.66 -25.31 6.43
C LYS A 99 4.82 -25.15 7.71
N GLU A 100 5.21 -24.27 8.63
CA GLU A 100 4.41 -23.97 9.83
C GLU A 100 3.38 -22.89 9.52
N TYR A 101 3.74 -21.89 8.71
CA TYR A 101 2.85 -20.79 8.37
C TYR A 101 1.62 -21.27 7.58
N VAL A 102 1.78 -22.13 6.60
CA VAL A 102 0.66 -22.65 5.81
C VAL A 102 -0.37 -23.42 6.65
N GLN A 103 0.03 -24.01 7.78
CA GLN A 103 -0.89 -24.71 8.68
C GLN A 103 -1.89 -23.75 9.36
N LEU A 104 -1.59 -22.47 9.42
CA LEU A 104 -2.51 -21.47 9.98
C LEU A 104 -3.83 -21.36 9.22
N ALA A 105 -3.83 -21.74 7.95
CA ALA A 105 -5.03 -21.73 7.12
C ALA A 105 -6.07 -22.76 7.62
N ASN A 106 -5.65 -23.90 8.18
CA ASN A 106 -6.54 -24.98 8.62
C ASN A 106 -7.63 -24.57 9.62
N ASP A 107 -7.41 -23.50 10.37
CA ASP A 107 -8.34 -22.96 11.36
C ASP A 107 -8.54 -21.44 11.22
N PHE A 108 -8.18 -20.86 10.06
CA PHE A 108 -8.50 -19.47 9.74
C PHE A 108 -9.96 -19.35 9.28
N ASN A 109 -10.81 -18.86 10.17
CA ASN A 109 -12.25 -18.78 9.94
C ASN A 109 -12.81 -17.40 10.35
N PRO A 110 -12.61 -16.35 9.55
CA PRO A 110 -13.01 -14.98 9.89
C PRO A 110 -14.53 -14.76 9.75
N THR A 111 -15.33 -15.39 10.59
CA THR A 111 -16.81 -15.41 10.51
C THR A 111 -17.45 -14.03 10.71
N HIS A 112 -16.73 -13.05 11.26
CA HIS A 112 -17.23 -11.68 11.44
C HIS A 112 -16.89 -10.75 10.25
N PHE A 113 -16.28 -11.26 9.18
CA PHE A 113 -16.09 -10.47 7.97
C PHE A 113 -17.44 -10.11 7.37
N ASP A 114 -17.69 -8.81 7.23
CA ASP A 114 -18.90 -8.23 6.65
C ASP A 114 -18.54 -7.18 5.61
N ALA A 115 -18.57 -7.59 4.35
CA ALA A 115 -18.23 -6.76 3.19
C ALA A 115 -19.09 -5.49 3.10
N LYS A 116 -20.40 -5.60 3.39
CA LYS A 116 -21.32 -4.44 3.32
C LYS A 116 -21.02 -3.43 4.42
N SER A 117 -20.70 -3.89 5.63
CA SER A 117 -20.28 -3.01 6.73
C SER A 117 -18.98 -2.30 6.45
N ILE A 118 -18.01 -2.97 5.83
CA ILE A 118 -16.72 -2.36 5.43
C ILE A 118 -16.92 -1.32 4.32
N ALA A 119 -17.65 -1.67 3.26
CA ALA A 119 -17.96 -0.74 2.18
C ALA A 119 -18.75 0.49 2.69
N LYS A 120 -19.72 0.25 3.59
CA LYS A 120 -20.45 1.33 4.25
C LYS A 120 -19.54 2.21 5.11
N LEU A 121 -18.61 1.63 5.86
CA LEU A 121 -17.64 2.40 6.63
C LEU A 121 -16.81 3.32 5.73
N ALA A 122 -16.27 2.84 4.61
CA ALA A 122 -15.54 3.64 3.66
C ALA A 122 -16.38 4.83 3.14
N LYS A 123 -17.63 4.56 2.74
CA LYS A 123 -18.55 5.59 2.26
C LYS A 123 -18.90 6.61 3.33
N ASP A 124 -19.21 6.16 4.55
CA ASP A 124 -19.53 7.02 5.68
C ASP A 124 -18.34 7.90 6.09
N SER A 125 -17.12 7.41 5.88
CA SER A 125 -15.86 8.13 6.13
C SER A 125 -15.50 9.16 5.05
N GLY A 126 -16.28 9.21 3.95
CA GLY A 126 -16.04 10.11 2.82
C GLY A 126 -15.07 9.57 1.78
N MET A 127 -14.65 8.32 1.88
CA MET A 127 -13.79 7.67 0.89
C MET A 127 -14.57 7.32 -0.37
N LYS A 128 -13.89 7.26 -1.51
CA LYS A 128 -14.50 7.04 -2.83
C LYS A 128 -14.17 5.70 -3.46
N TYR A 129 -13.15 5.03 -2.94
CA TYR A 129 -12.73 3.71 -3.40
C TYR A 129 -12.10 2.91 -2.26
N ILE A 130 -12.00 1.61 -2.46
CA ILE A 130 -11.30 0.66 -1.58
C ILE A 130 -10.25 -0.10 -2.38
N ILE A 131 -9.05 -0.23 -1.82
CA ILE A 131 -8.00 -1.16 -2.29
C ILE A 131 -7.74 -2.16 -1.17
N ILE A 132 -7.79 -3.47 -1.46
CA ILE A 132 -7.60 -4.52 -0.45
C ILE A 132 -6.52 -5.51 -0.86
N THR A 133 -5.77 -6.03 0.12
CA THR A 133 -4.77 -7.08 -0.11
C THR A 133 -5.41 -8.37 -0.60
N SER A 134 -5.28 -8.66 -1.90
CA SER A 134 -5.69 -9.96 -2.47
C SER A 134 -4.65 -11.06 -2.22
N LYS A 135 -3.36 -10.72 -2.27
CA LYS A 135 -2.24 -11.56 -1.84
C LYS A 135 -1.10 -10.66 -1.34
N HIS A 136 -0.69 -10.81 -0.09
CA HIS A 136 0.47 -10.14 0.46
C HIS A 136 1.75 -10.98 0.28
N HIS A 137 2.88 -10.56 0.84
CA HIS A 137 4.19 -11.23 0.73
C HIS A 137 4.22 -12.64 1.31
N ASP A 138 3.31 -12.97 2.23
CA ASP A 138 3.16 -14.31 2.81
C ASP A 138 2.69 -15.37 1.81
N GLY A 139 2.19 -14.94 0.64
CA GLY A 139 1.78 -15.81 -0.45
C GLY A 139 0.36 -16.37 -0.33
N PHE A 140 -0.38 -16.06 0.75
CA PHE A 140 -1.76 -16.50 0.93
C PHE A 140 -2.72 -15.67 0.07
N ALA A 141 -3.53 -16.34 -0.77
CA ALA A 141 -4.53 -15.67 -1.58
C ALA A 141 -5.85 -15.52 -0.81
N MET A 142 -6.31 -14.28 -0.63
CA MET A 142 -7.57 -13.95 0.03
C MET A 142 -8.78 -14.01 -0.91
N PHE A 143 -8.68 -14.77 -2.01
CA PHE A 143 -9.71 -14.94 -3.04
C PHE A 143 -9.72 -16.37 -3.58
N ASP A 144 -10.76 -16.76 -4.31
CA ASP A 144 -10.91 -18.07 -4.95
C ASP A 144 -9.94 -18.23 -6.13
N SER A 145 -8.68 -18.58 -5.83
CA SER A 145 -7.64 -18.81 -6.83
C SER A 145 -7.65 -20.24 -7.32
N LYS A 146 -7.59 -20.45 -8.63
CA LYS A 146 -7.39 -21.77 -9.23
C LYS A 146 -5.94 -22.05 -9.61
N ALA A 147 -5.07 -21.06 -9.42
CA ALA A 147 -3.63 -21.17 -9.66
C ALA A 147 -2.87 -21.75 -8.45
N ASP A 148 -3.45 -21.71 -7.24
CA ASP A 148 -2.82 -22.18 -6.01
C ASP A 148 -3.89 -22.50 -4.95
N ASP A 149 -3.85 -23.73 -4.41
CA ASP A 149 -4.78 -24.18 -3.35
C ASP A 149 -4.53 -23.47 -2.00
N PHE A 150 -3.41 -22.76 -1.84
CA PHE A 150 -3.13 -21.95 -0.65
C PHE A 150 -3.89 -20.62 -0.71
N ASN A 151 -5.22 -20.75 -0.63
CA ASN A 151 -6.17 -19.63 -0.69
C ASN A 151 -7.29 -19.79 0.35
N ILE A 152 -8.01 -18.70 0.60
CA ILE A 152 -9.02 -18.64 1.68
C ILE A 152 -10.24 -19.54 1.42
N VAL A 153 -10.53 -19.90 0.18
CA VAL A 153 -11.68 -20.75 -0.16
C VAL A 153 -11.33 -22.22 0.01
N ASP A 154 -10.20 -22.66 -0.53
CA ASP A 154 -9.83 -24.07 -0.58
C ASP A 154 -9.07 -24.54 0.69
N ALA A 155 -8.21 -23.66 1.27
CA ALA A 155 -7.36 -24.02 2.40
C ALA A 155 -7.98 -23.77 3.79
N THR A 156 -9.14 -23.12 3.87
CA THR A 156 -9.69 -22.70 5.17
C THR A 156 -11.13 -23.17 5.39
N PRO A 157 -11.57 -23.31 6.66
CA PRO A 157 -12.97 -23.59 6.97
C PRO A 157 -13.92 -22.44 6.64
N PHE A 158 -13.41 -21.24 6.35
CA PHE A 158 -14.21 -20.10 5.93
C PHE A 158 -14.92 -20.36 4.60
N GLY A 159 -14.24 -20.95 3.61
CA GLY A 159 -14.80 -21.45 2.35
C GLY A 159 -15.56 -20.42 1.51
N ARG A 160 -15.32 -19.11 1.74
CA ARG A 160 -15.97 -17.99 1.04
C ARG A 160 -14.91 -17.13 0.37
N ASP A 161 -15.30 -16.41 -0.67
CA ASP A 161 -14.45 -15.41 -1.35
C ASP A 161 -14.77 -13.99 -0.87
N PRO A 162 -14.01 -13.44 0.10
CA PRO A 162 -14.26 -12.10 0.61
C PRO A 162 -13.97 -10.99 -0.40
N MET A 163 -13.13 -11.24 -1.39
CA MET A 163 -12.85 -10.27 -2.45
C MET A 163 -14.06 -10.09 -3.34
N LYS A 164 -14.75 -11.18 -3.67
CA LYS A 164 -16.00 -11.13 -4.43
C LYS A 164 -17.09 -10.40 -3.65
N GLU A 165 -17.27 -10.76 -2.39
CA GLU A 165 -18.27 -10.11 -1.54
C GLU A 165 -18.03 -8.60 -1.40
N LEU A 166 -16.75 -8.17 -1.25
CA LEU A 166 -16.41 -6.76 -1.09
C LEU A 166 -16.54 -5.99 -2.41
N SER A 167 -16.14 -6.58 -3.54
CA SER A 167 -16.31 -5.96 -4.86
C SER A 167 -17.78 -5.70 -5.19
N GLU A 168 -18.65 -6.70 -4.90
CA GLU A 168 -20.10 -6.58 -5.08
C GLU A 168 -20.71 -5.52 -4.14
N ALA A 169 -20.27 -5.47 -2.88
CA ALA A 169 -20.72 -4.48 -1.91
C ALA A 169 -20.30 -3.05 -2.30
N CYS A 170 -19.09 -2.86 -2.81
CA CYS A 170 -18.61 -1.58 -3.34
C CYS A 170 -19.46 -1.13 -4.53
N LYS A 171 -19.70 -2.02 -5.49
CA LYS A 171 -20.53 -1.75 -6.67
C LYS A 171 -21.97 -1.37 -6.29
N GLU A 172 -22.56 -2.08 -5.31
CA GLU A 172 -23.93 -1.82 -4.82
C GLU A 172 -24.10 -0.37 -4.33
N ILE A 173 -23.08 0.21 -3.72
CA ILE A 173 -23.16 1.58 -3.14
C ILE A 173 -22.37 2.64 -3.92
N GLY A 174 -21.82 2.29 -5.09
CA GLY A 174 -21.10 3.21 -5.98
C GLY A 174 -19.75 3.67 -5.43
N LEU A 175 -18.98 2.75 -4.81
CA LEU A 175 -17.57 2.93 -4.50
C LEU A 175 -16.71 2.28 -5.56
N GLY A 176 -15.58 2.91 -5.91
CA GLY A 176 -14.52 2.27 -6.68
C GLY A 176 -13.89 1.12 -5.90
N PHE A 177 -13.35 0.14 -6.63
CA PHE A 177 -12.75 -1.04 -6.03
C PHE A 177 -11.44 -1.42 -6.72
N GLY A 178 -10.48 -1.92 -5.96
CA GLY A 178 -9.20 -2.37 -6.48
C GLY A 178 -8.49 -3.36 -5.56
N PHE A 179 -7.44 -3.95 -6.11
CA PHE A 179 -6.63 -4.95 -5.43
C PHE A 179 -5.21 -4.47 -5.19
N TYR A 180 -4.69 -4.77 -3.99
CA TYR A 180 -3.25 -4.89 -3.77
C TYR A 180 -2.82 -6.32 -4.12
N TYR A 181 -1.69 -6.46 -4.80
CA TYR A 181 -1.08 -7.75 -5.10
C TYR A 181 0.45 -7.68 -5.02
N SER A 182 1.05 -8.51 -4.16
CA SER A 182 2.51 -8.69 -4.09
C SER A 182 2.98 -9.61 -5.21
N HIS A 183 3.50 -9.04 -6.29
CA HIS A 183 3.86 -9.81 -7.49
C HIS A 183 5.25 -10.43 -7.45
N ASN A 184 6.20 -9.82 -6.73
CA ASN A 184 7.58 -10.31 -6.62
C ASN A 184 7.80 -11.17 -5.37
N GLN A 185 7.36 -10.70 -4.20
CA GLN A 185 7.53 -11.42 -2.95
C GLN A 185 6.44 -12.48 -2.77
N ASP A 186 6.87 -13.70 -2.41
CA ASP A 186 6.01 -14.79 -1.98
C ASP A 186 6.85 -15.72 -1.09
N TRP A 187 6.64 -15.59 0.22
CA TRP A 187 7.50 -16.27 1.21
C TRP A 187 7.15 -17.75 1.43
N THR A 188 6.02 -18.21 0.91
CA THR A 188 5.59 -19.61 1.01
C THR A 188 5.80 -20.40 -0.28
N SER A 189 5.81 -19.73 -1.42
CA SER A 189 5.91 -20.41 -2.72
C SER A 189 7.37 -20.66 -3.14
N PRO A 190 7.71 -21.88 -3.57
CA PRO A 190 9.00 -22.14 -4.21
C PRO A 190 9.27 -21.23 -5.40
N GLY A 191 10.42 -20.57 -5.42
CA GLY A 191 10.85 -19.64 -6.44
C GLY A 191 10.34 -18.21 -6.26
N GLY A 192 9.33 -17.95 -5.41
CA GLY A 192 8.94 -16.59 -5.02
C GLY A 192 10.04 -15.89 -4.23
N THR A 193 10.23 -14.59 -4.42
CA THR A 193 11.28 -13.85 -3.69
C THR A 193 11.03 -13.92 -2.17
N GLY A 194 12.00 -14.48 -1.45
CA GLY A 194 11.93 -14.73 -0.01
C GLY A 194 11.27 -16.06 0.37
N GLY A 195 10.79 -16.82 -0.60
CA GLY A 195 10.29 -18.18 -0.43
C GLY A 195 11.38 -19.25 -0.55
N PRO A 196 11.01 -20.55 -0.54
CA PRO A 196 11.95 -21.65 -0.70
C PRO A 196 12.65 -21.65 -2.07
N ASP A 197 13.95 -21.94 -2.07
CA ASP A 197 14.76 -22.09 -3.30
C ASP A 197 14.57 -23.45 -3.99
N THR A 198 13.84 -24.38 -3.34
CA THR A 198 13.60 -25.72 -3.84
C THR A 198 12.15 -26.16 -3.62
N TYR A 199 11.68 -27.06 -4.47
CA TYR A 199 10.46 -27.81 -4.27
C TYR A 199 10.63 -28.88 -3.18
N GLU A 200 9.54 -29.55 -2.77
CA GLU A 200 9.58 -30.60 -1.74
C GLU A 200 10.40 -31.82 -2.13
N ASP A 201 10.49 -32.12 -3.41
CA ASP A 201 11.33 -33.20 -3.96
C ASP A 201 12.83 -32.85 -4.02
N GLY A 202 13.20 -31.63 -3.60
CA GLY A 202 14.57 -31.11 -3.60
C GLY A 202 15.01 -30.52 -4.95
N SER A 203 14.17 -30.50 -5.97
CA SER A 203 14.50 -29.86 -7.23
C SER A 203 14.55 -28.33 -7.08
N PRO A 204 15.45 -27.63 -7.81
CA PRO A 204 15.55 -26.18 -7.76
C PRO A 204 14.26 -25.50 -8.25
N ALA A 205 13.85 -24.45 -7.55
CA ALA A 205 12.74 -23.58 -7.94
C ALA A 205 13.28 -22.26 -8.50
N THR A 206 12.62 -21.73 -9.54
CA THR A 206 13.02 -20.49 -10.17
C THR A 206 11.91 -19.45 -10.06
N PHE A 207 12.30 -18.16 -10.11
CA PHE A 207 11.32 -17.06 -10.10
C PHE A 207 10.39 -17.13 -11.33
N GLU A 208 10.90 -17.50 -12.50
CA GLU A 208 10.10 -17.67 -13.71
C GLU A 208 9.02 -18.75 -13.53
N GLU A 209 9.33 -19.87 -12.86
CA GLU A 209 8.32 -20.90 -12.58
C GLU A 209 7.23 -20.39 -11.65
N TYR A 210 7.60 -19.72 -10.54
CA TYR A 210 6.64 -19.06 -9.66
C TYR A 210 5.78 -18.05 -10.45
N PHE A 211 6.41 -17.22 -11.27
CA PHE A 211 5.72 -16.20 -12.05
C PHE A 211 4.67 -16.80 -12.97
N TYR A 212 5.01 -17.82 -13.75
CA TYR A 212 4.08 -18.42 -14.73
C TYR A 212 3.09 -19.40 -14.10
N LYS A 213 3.43 -20.07 -12.99
CA LYS A 213 2.55 -21.05 -12.34
C LYS A 213 1.56 -20.41 -11.36
N LYS A 214 1.94 -19.32 -10.68
CA LYS A 214 1.12 -18.68 -9.64
C LYS A 214 0.89 -17.18 -9.89
N CYS A 215 1.94 -16.37 -9.93
CA CYS A 215 1.84 -14.91 -9.91
C CYS A 215 0.98 -14.37 -11.07
N LYS A 216 1.37 -14.63 -12.31
CA LYS A 216 0.64 -14.16 -13.50
C LYS A 216 -0.78 -14.73 -13.63
N PRO A 217 -1.03 -16.06 -13.41
CA PRO A 217 -2.37 -16.61 -13.36
C PRO A 217 -3.26 -15.93 -12.30
N GLN A 218 -2.79 -15.73 -11.08
CA GLN A 218 -3.55 -15.06 -10.02
C GLN A 218 -3.89 -13.60 -10.38
N ILE A 219 -2.95 -12.84 -10.97
CA ILE A 219 -3.23 -11.50 -11.46
C ILE A 219 -4.30 -11.54 -12.56
N LYS A 220 -4.26 -12.54 -13.46
CA LYS A 220 -5.31 -12.73 -14.46
C LYS A 220 -6.66 -13.02 -13.82
N GLU A 221 -6.71 -13.85 -12.78
CA GLU A 221 -7.94 -14.16 -12.04
C GLU A 221 -8.56 -12.91 -11.42
N ILE A 222 -7.79 -12.10 -10.71
CA ILE A 222 -8.31 -10.86 -10.09
C ILE A 222 -8.76 -9.84 -11.15
N CYS A 223 -8.15 -9.81 -12.32
CA CYS A 223 -8.57 -8.95 -13.43
C CYS A 223 -9.79 -9.49 -14.20
N SER A 224 -10.18 -10.76 -14.04
CA SER A 224 -11.24 -11.38 -14.86
C SER A 224 -12.50 -11.73 -14.07
N ASN A 225 -12.39 -11.99 -12.76
CA ASN A 225 -13.46 -12.65 -12.01
C ASN A 225 -14.28 -11.70 -11.12
N TYR A 226 -13.89 -10.43 -10.98
CA TYR A 226 -14.48 -9.47 -10.02
C TYR A 226 -15.19 -8.29 -10.70
N GLY A 227 -15.44 -8.39 -12.00
CA GLY A 227 -16.04 -7.33 -12.80
C GLY A 227 -15.04 -6.22 -13.15
N GLU A 228 -15.54 -5.01 -13.33
CA GLU A 228 -14.70 -3.85 -13.56
C GLU A 228 -14.04 -3.43 -12.25
N ILE A 229 -12.72 -3.22 -12.30
CA ILE A 229 -11.90 -2.77 -11.18
C ILE A 229 -11.20 -1.46 -11.53
N ASP A 230 -11.05 -0.58 -10.54
CA ASP A 230 -10.51 0.76 -10.74
C ASP A 230 -9.01 0.83 -10.47
N PHE A 231 -8.47 -0.06 -9.62
CA PHE A 231 -7.06 -0.01 -9.19
C PHE A 231 -6.43 -1.38 -9.10
N ILE A 232 -5.15 -1.47 -9.52
CA ILE A 232 -4.25 -2.54 -9.11
C ILE A 232 -3.00 -1.93 -8.50
N TRP A 233 -2.83 -2.17 -7.22
CA TRP A 233 -1.72 -1.71 -6.41
C TRP A 233 -0.70 -2.83 -6.24
N PHE A 234 0.37 -2.81 -7.04
CA PHE A 234 1.50 -3.72 -6.90
C PHE A 234 2.45 -3.24 -5.82
N ASP A 235 3.25 -4.15 -5.26
CA ASP A 235 4.21 -3.80 -4.23
C ASP A 235 5.56 -4.48 -4.42
N THR A 236 6.61 -3.76 -4.02
CA THR A 236 8.00 -4.24 -3.95
C THR A 236 8.43 -5.04 -5.18
N PRO A 237 8.51 -4.42 -6.38
CA PRO A 237 8.90 -5.12 -7.60
C PRO A 237 10.30 -5.72 -7.53
N GLY A 238 11.17 -5.19 -6.65
CA GLY A 238 12.49 -5.74 -6.38
C GLY A 238 13.34 -5.92 -7.64
N ASN A 239 13.83 -7.14 -7.84
CA ASN A 239 14.69 -7.49 -8.97
C ASN A 239 13.93 -8.27 -10.07
N MET A 240 12.62 -8.12 -10.19
CA MET A 240 11.88 -8.73 -11.30
C MET A 240 12.48 -8.30 -12.63
N LYS A 241 12.55 -9.23 -13.59
CA LYS A 241 12.97 -8.91 -14.93
C LYS A 241 11.94 -8.01 -15.62
N LYS A 242 12.41 -6.97 -16.31
CA LYS A 242 11.56 -5.98 -17.00
C LYS A 242 10.54 -6.62 -17.94
N GLU A 243 10.95 -7.67 -18.63
CA GLU A 243 10.09 -8.42 -19.58
C GLU A 243 8.85 -9.01 -18.88
N LEU A 244 9.02 -9.55 -17.66
CA LEU A 244 7.92 -10.12 -16.88
C LEU A 244 6.96 -9.05 -16.38
N VAL A 245 7.51 -7.89 -15.97
CA VAL A 245 6.68 -6.75 -15.56
C VAL A 245 5.88 -6.19 -16.74
N ILE A 246 6.50 -6.08 -17.93
CA ILE A 246 5.80 -5.69 -19.16
C ILE A 246 4.68 -6.68 -19.53
N GLU A 247 4.89 -7.99 -19.34
CA GLU A 247 3.84 -8.98 -19.57
C GLU A 247 2.64 -8.78 -18.65
N VAL A 248 2.88 -8.48 -17.37
CA VAL A 248 1.81 -8.18 -16.40
C VAL A 248 1.09 -6.91 -16.80
N GLU A 249 1.83 -5.83 -17.06
CA GLU A 249 1.25 -4.54 -17.44
C GLU A 249 0.33 -4.67 -18.67
N LYS A 250 0.81 -5.30 -19.74
CA LYS A 250 0.01 -5.55 -20.96
C LYS A 250 -1.24 -6.35 -20.67
N MET A 251 -1.12 -7.47 -19.93
CA MET A 251 -2.25 -8.32 -19.58
C MET A 251 -3.31 -7.53 -18.78
N VAL A 252 -2.88 -6.70 -17.82
CA VAL A 252 -3.81 -5.87 -17.05
C VAL A 252 -4.50 -4.86 -17.95
N ARG A 253 -3.76 -4.17 -18.82
CA ARG A 253 -4.35 -3.19 -19.78
C ARG A 253 -5.37 -3.82 -20.73
N GLU A 254 -5.12 -5.06 -21.15
CA GLU A 254 -6.05 -5.81 -22.02
C GLU A 254 -7.34 -6.21 -21.27
N LEU A 255 -7.22 -6.68 -20.03
CA LEU A 255 -8.35 -7.17 -19.25
C LEU A 255 -9.13 -6.06 -18.55
N GLN A 256 -8.43 -5.01 -18.10
CA GLN A 256 -8.96 -3.88 -17.33
C GLN A 256 -8.40 -2.56 -17.88
N PRO A 257 -8.85 -2.10 -19.04
CA PRO A 257 -8.29 -0.91 -19.71
C PRO A 257 -8.48 0.38 -18.91
N ASN A 258 -9.45 0.42 -18.00
CA ASN A 258 -9.76 1.58 -17.16
C ASN A 258 -9.09 1.51 -15.77
N ALA A 259 -8.48 0.38 -15.39
CA ALA A 259 -7.81 0.27 -14.11
C ALA A 259 -6.52 1.11 -14.06
N MET A 260 -6.31 1.81 -12.96
CA MET A 260 -5.07 2.52 -12.68
C MET A 260 -4.05 1.58 -12.02
N LEU A 261 -2.80 1.67 -12.47
CA LEU A 261 -1.68 0.91 -11.92
C LEU A 261 -0.79 1.81 -11.06
N GLY A 262 -0.53 1.41 -9.82
CA GLY A 262 0.45 2.08 -8.96
C GLY A 262 1.88 1.91 -9.47
N SER A 263 2.75 2.88 -9.19
CA SER A 263 4.16 2.89 -9.64
C SER A 263 4.97 1.69 -9.16
N ARG A 264 4.56 1.08 -8.06
CA ARG A 264 5.26 -0.09 -7.49
C ARG A 264 5.09 -1.37 -8.32
N ILE A 265 4.46 -1.30 -9.50
CA ILE A 265 4.62 -2.34 -10.54
C ILE A 265 6.07 -2.41 -11.02
N GLY A 266 6.78 -1.29 -11.03
CA GLY A 266 8.18 -1.16 -11.43
C GLY A 266 8.40 -0.61 -12.84
N TYR A 267 9.64 -0.23 -13.13
CA TYR A 267 10.12 0.24 -14.44
C TYR A 267 9.36 1.43 -15.06
N GLY A 268 8.72 2.25 -14.22
CA GLY A 268 7.96 3.40 -14.69
C GLY A 268 6.69 3.05 -15.48
N LEU A 269 6.14 1.86 -15.30
CA LEU A 269 4.96 1.38 -16.04
C LEU A 269 3.62 1.69 -15.35
N GLY A 270 3.65 2.30 -14.16
CA GLY A 270 2.45 2.73 -13.45
C GLY A 270 1.84 4.01 -14.01
N ASP A 271 0.64 4.32 -13.56
CA ASP A 271 -0.13 5.53 -13.94
C ASP A 271 0.05 6.67 -12.94
N TYR A 272 0.37 6.36 -11.69
CA TYR A 272 0.60 7.33 -10.63
C TYR A 272 1.74 6.87 -9.70
N LEU A 273 2.39 7.83 -9.07
CA LEU A 273 3.49 7.57 -8.14
C LEU A 273 2.93 7.27 -6.74
N SER A 274 3.30 6.14 -6.15
CA SER A 274 3.14 5.89 -4.72
C SER A 274 4.42 6.31 -4.01
N LEU A 275 4.34 7.31 -3.15
CA LEU A 275 5.49 7.80 -2.37
C LEU A 275 5.92 6.79 -1.28
N GLY A 276 6.91 7.17 -0.48
CA GLY A 276 7.30 6.40 0.70
C GLY A 276 6.14 6.20 1.67
N ASP A 277 6.15 5.06 2.36
CA ASP A 277 5.10 4.72 3.31
C ASP A 277 4.93 5.79 4.38
N MET A 278 3.69 6.26 4.58
CA MET A 278 3.31 7.30 5.53
C MET A 278 3.97 8.68 5.25
N GLU A 279 4.51 8.89 4.06
CA GLU A 279 5.21 10.12 3.70
C GLU A 279 4.27 11.15 3.07
N VAL A 280 4.19 12.35 3.67
CA VAL A 280 3.54 13.52 3.08
C VAL A 280 4.65 14.54 2.76
N PRO A 281 4.87 14.90 1.49
CA PRO A 281 5.94 15.81 1.12
C PRO A 281 5.70 17.23 1.68
N ILE A 282 6.78 17.97 1.94
CA ILE A 282 6.71 19.35 2.41
C ILE A 282 6.54 20.36 1.28
N VAL A 283 6.80 19.95 0.03
CA VAL A 283 6.64 20.74 -1.20
C VAL A 283 5.63 20.06 -2.13
N ASN A 284 5.04 20.84 -3.02
CA ASN A 284 4.16 20.28 -4.05
C ASN A 284 4.93 19.28 -4.92
N HIS A 285 4.28 18.18 -5.24
CA HIS A 285 4.77 17.18 -6.18
C HIS A 285 3.96 17.27 -7.48
N GLU A 286 4.64 17.21 -8.62
CA GLU A 286 4.00 17.24 -9.93
C GLU A 286 3.50 15.85 -10.35
N GLY A 287 2.46 15.80 -11.18
CA GLY A 287 1.86 14.57 -11.68
C GLY A 287 0.87 13.93 -10.70
N LEU A 288 0.38 12.76 -11.07
CA LEU A 288 -0.52 11.98 -10.21
C LEU A 288 0.29 11.19 -9.18
N TRP A 289 -0.01 11.37 -7.92
CA TRP A 289 0.66 10.64 -6.84
C TRP A 289 -0.25 10.42 -5.64
N GLU A 290 0.12 9.44 -4.82
CA GLU A 290 -0.57 9.15 -3.58
C GLU A 290 0.38 9.04 -2.39
N THR A 291 -0.16 9.31 -1.20
CA THR A 291 0.40 8.89 0.08
C THR A 291 -0.45 7.75 0.62
N CYS A 292 0.15 6.58 0.87
CA CYS A 292 -0.48 5.54 1.66
C CYS A 292 -0.08 5.68 3.13
N ASP A 293 -1.05 5.54 4.05
CA ASP A 293 -0.84 5.79 5.48
C ASP A 293 -1.63 4.81 6.34
N THR A 294 -1.11 4.49 7.52
CA THR A 294 -1.72 3.57 8.48
C THR A 294 -2.66 4.26 9.45
N SER A 295 -3.64 3.52 9.98
CA SER A 295 -4.51 4.01 11.06
C SER A 295 -3.79 4.12 12.42
N ASN A 296 -2.75 3.32 12.61
CA ASN A 296 -1.85 3.26 13.77
C ASN A 296 -0.40 3.10 13.28
N ASP A 297 0.42 2.23 13.86
CA ASP A 297 1.82 2.04 13.45
C ASP A 297 2.04 0.76 12.61
N SER A 298 0.97 0.00 12.31
CA SER A 298 1.03 -1.23 11.50
C SER A 298 0.04 -1.19 10.33
N TRP A 299 0.34 -1.88 9.23
CA TRP A 299 -0.60 -2.10 8.13
C TRP A 299 -1.60 -3.19 8.50
N GLY A 300 -1.11 -4.39 8.86
CA GLY A 300 -1.93 -5.48 9.38
C GLY A 300 -2.24 -5.29 10.87
N TYR A 301 -3.32 -5.91 11.34
CA TYR A 301 -3.73 -5.83 12.74
C TYR A 301 -2.71 -6.46 13.68
N VAL A 302 -2.42 -5.75 14.78
CA VAL A 302 -1.66 -6.24 15.92
C VAL A 302 -2.36 -5.84 17.22
N TRP A 303 -2.45 -6.75 18.18
CA TRP A 303 -3.26 -6.56 19.40
C TRP A 303 -2.74 -5.48 20.34
N TYR A 304 -1.45 -5.18 20.29
CA TYR A 304 -0.78 -4.26 21.23
C TYR A 304 -0.81 -2.80 20.78
N GLU A 305 -1.19 -2.49 19.55
CA GLU A 305 -1.23 -1.10 19.07
C GLU A 305 -2.60 -0.46 19.31
N ASN A 306 -2.59 0.62 20.12
CA ASN A 306 -3.78 1.38 20.49
C ASN A 306 -3.69 2.87 20.12
N ASN A 307 -2.63 3.30 19.44
CA ASN A 307 -2.33 4.67 19.07
C ASN A 307 -2.98 5.07 17.74
N PHE A 308 -4.26 4.79 17.59
CA PHE A 308 -5.00 5.16 16.39
C PHE A 308 -5.00 6.67 16.16
N LYS A 309 -4.74 7.06 14.90
CA LYS A 309 -4.87 8.45 14.45
C LYS A 309 -6.32 8.92 14.66
N GLY A 310 -6.49 9.95 15.46
CA GLY A 310 -7.80 10.56 15.68
C GLY A 310 -8.29 11.36 14.46
N PRO A 311 -9.58 11.79 14.46
CA PRO A 311 -10.19 12.47 13.31
C PRO A 311 -9.42 13.71 12.86
N GLN A 312 -8.88 14.48 13.81
CA GLN A 312 -8.07 15.67 13.52
C GLN A 312 -6.77 15.30 12.80
N GLN A 313 -6.06 14.26 13.25
CA GLN A 313 -4.81 13.81 12.61
C GLN A 313 -5.06 13.29 11.19
N ILE A 314 -6.16 12.51 11.00
CA ILE A 314 -6.56 12.01 9.68
C ILE A 314 -6.85 13.19 8.74
N LEU A 315 -7.64 14.19 9.19
CA LEU A 315 -7.96 15.38 8.40
C LEU A 315 -6.73 16.23 8.09
N HIS A 316 -5.82 16.43 9.03
CA HIS A 316 -4.59 17.19 8.79
C HIS A 316 -3.77 16.51 7.68
N ARG A 317 -3.54 15.19 7.77
CA ARG A 317 -2.77 14.45 6.78
C ARG A 317 -3.46 14.42 5.41
N LEU A 318 -4.77 14.20 5.36
CA LEU A 318 -5.57 14.25 4.14
C LEU A 318 -5.47 15.63 3.46
N ILE A 319 -5.70 16.70 4.21
CA ILE A 319 -5.64 18.06 3.68
C ILE A 319 -4.22 18.43 3.25
N SER A 320 -3.21 18.03 4.02
CA SER A 320 -1.80 18.24 3.66
C SER A 320 -1.43 17.52 2.36
N THR A 321 -1.90 16.28 2.18
CA THR A 321 -1.69 15.53 0.94
C THR A 321 -2.30 16.25 -0.26
N ILE A 322 -3.58 16.65 -0.18
CA ILE A 322 -4.27 17.40 -1.24
C ILE A 322 -3.58 18.74 -1.51
N SER A 323 -3.18 19.45 -0.45
CA SER A 323 -2.46 20.72 -0.55
C SER A 323 -1.12 20.59 -1.30
N ARG A 324 -0.54 19.39 -1.38
CA ARG A 324 0.67 19.08 -2.17
C ARG A 324 0.36 18.49 -3.55
N GLY A 325 -0.92 18.29 -3.87
CA GLY A 325 -1.39 17.79 -5.17
C GLY A 325 -1.58 16.29 -5.24
N GLY A 326 -1.64 15.59 -4.12
CA GLY A 326 -1.78 14.13 -4.06
C GLY A 326 -3.09 13.61 -3.52
N THR A 327 -3.27 12.31 -3.62
CA THR A 327 -4.40 11.55 -3.10
C THR A 327 -3.99 10.78 -1.85
N TYR A 328 -4.87 10.70 -0.86
CA TYR A 328 -4.61 10.04 0.41
C TYR A 328 -5.29 8.68 0.48
N LEU A 329 -4.48 7.62 0.60
CA LEU A 329 -4.93 6.25 0.74
C LEU A 329 -4.71 5.79 2.19
N PHE A 330 -5.80 5.71 2.97
CA PHE A 330 -5.74 5.47 4.41
C PHE A 330 -6.09 4.04 4.76
N ASN A 331 -5.18 3.37 5.45
CA ASN A 331 -5.27 1.94 5.76
C ASN A 331 -6.06 1.65 7.04
N ILE A 332 -6.81 0.55 6.97
CA ILE A 332 -7.34 -0.19 8.12
C ILE A 332 -6.80 -1.61 8.12
N GLY A 333 -6.59 -2.18 9.31
CA GLY A 333 -6.20 -3.59 9.50
C GLY A 333 -7.29 -4.34 10.24
N PRO A 334 -8.18 -5.12 9.56
CA PRO A 334 -9.08 -6.04 10.24
C PRO A 334 -8.31 -7.14 10.98
N ASN A 335 -8.84 -7.60 12.12
CA ASN A 335 -8.25 -8.68 12.90
C ASN A 335 -8.48 -10.07 12.26
N GLY A 336 -7.97 -11.11 12.91
CA GLY A 336 -8.09 -12.49 12.42
C GLY A 336 -9.52 -13.00 12.28
N ASP A 337 -10.48 -12.42 13.00
CA ASP A 337 -11.91 -12.75 12.89
C ASP A 337 -12.64 -11.96 11.78
N GLY A 338 -11.95 -11.00 11.12
CA GLY A 338 -12.52 -10.12 10.11
C GLY A 338 -13.13 -8.82 10.66
N ASN A 339 -13.00 -8.55 11.96
CA ASN A 339 -13.52 -7.31 12.57
C ASN A 339 -12.59 -6.13 12.31
N VAL A 340 -13.14 -4.99 11.88
CA VAL A 340 -12.44 -3.70 11.91
C VAL A 340 -12.37 -3.18 13.34
N PRO A 341 -11.20 -2.73 13.84
CA PRO A 341 -11.05 -2.15 15.17
C PRO A 341 -12.06 -1.03 15.43
N LYS A 342 -12.85 -1.16 16.51
CA LYS A 342 -13.98 -0.27 16.79
C LYS A 342 -13.58 1.20 16.88
N ILE A 343 -12.45 1.48 17.54
CA ILE A 343 -11.97 2.86 17.73
C ILE A 343 -11.55 3.49 16.39
N GLY A 344 -10.84 2.72 15.53
CA GLY A 344 -10.48 3.19 14.17
C GLY A 344 -11.72 3.46 13.31
N ALA A 345 -12.70 2.55 13.35
CA ALA A 345 -13.97 2.73 12.64
C ALA A 345 -14.78 3.94 13.15
N GLN A 346 -14.74 4.23 14.45
CA GLN A 346 -15.37 5.42 15.03
C GLN A 346 -14.68 6.70 14.50
N PHE A 347 -13.36 6.78 14.59
CA PHE A 347 -12.59 7.95 14.14
C PHE A 347 -12.78 8.23 12.65
N LEU A 348 -12.88 7.17 11.83
CA LEU A 348 -13.19 7.32 10.42
C LEU A 348 -14.58 7.91 10.19
N ARG A 349 -15.63 7.46 10.91
CA ARG A 349 -16.97 8.04 10.80
C ARG A 349 -16.99 9.51 11.24
N GLU A 350 -16.28 9.86 12.30
CA GLU A 350 -16.16 11.24 12.77
C GLU A 350 -15.44 12.11 11.72
N THR A 351 -14.38 11.60 11.08
CA THR A 351 -13.73 12.23 9.93
C THR A 351 -14.72 12.47 8.78
N GLY A 352 -15.53 11.47 8.47
CA GLY A 352 -16.55 11.55 7.43
C GLY A 352 -17.64 12.59 7.72
N LEU A 353 -18.02 12.78 8.99
CA LEU A 353 -18.97 13.86 9.37
C LEU A 353 -18.41 15.25 9.04
N TRP A 354 -17.11 15.46 9.27
CA TRP A 354 -16.46 16.73 8.90
C TRP A 354 -16.39 16.89 7.37
N ILE A 355 -16.00 15.85 6.65
CA ILE A 355 -15.91 15.86 5.18
C ILE A 355 -17.30 16.13 4.57
N LYS A 356 -18.35 15.52 5.11
CA LYS A 356 -19.74 15.76 4.66
C LYS A 356 -20.16 17.23 4.83
N LYS A 357 -19.66 17.90 5.86
CA LYS A 357 -19.93 19.32 6.12
C LYS A 357 -19.11 20.23 5.19
N TYR A 358 -17.90 19.83 4.82
CA TYR A 358 -16.96 20.64 4.04
C TYR A 358 -16.42 19.90 2.80
N PRO A 359 -17.27 19.29 1.95
CA PRO A 359 -16.82 18.42 0.85
C PRO A 359 -15.98 19.14 -0.19
N GLN A 360 -16.12 20.47 -0.30
CA GLN A 360 -15.37 21.29 -1.25
C GLN A 360 -13.89 21.46 -0.88
N VAL A 361 -13.51 21.17 0.35
CA VAL A 361 -12.10 21.18 0.79
C VAL A 361 -11.36 19.95 0.27
N ILE A 362 -12.09 18.85 0.07
CA ILE A 362 -11.54 17.53 -0.23
C ILE A 362 -11.74 17.17 -1.71
N TYR A 363 -13.01 17.07 -2.16
CA TYR A 363 -13.32 16.53 -3.49
C TYR A 363 -13.12 17.54 -4.60
N ASN A 364 -12.48 17.12 -5.69
CA ASN A 364 -12.14 18.00 -6.82
C ASN A 364 -11.35 19.22 -6.36
N SER A 365 -10.49 19.03 -5.38
CA SER A 365 -9.62 20.07 -4.83
C SER A 365 -8.19 19.83 -5.27
N GLY A 366 -7.51 20.92 -5.59
CA GLY A 366 -6.14 20.91 -6.06
C GLY A 366 -5.16 21.47 -5.02
N SER A 367 -3.90 21.47 -5.41
CA SER A 367 -2.77 21.87 -4.60
C SER A 367 -2.78 23.35 -4.19
N SER A 368 -2.01 23.64 -3.15
CA SER A 368 -1.74 24.98 -2.66
C SER A 368 -0.96 25.81 -3.71
N PRO A 369 -1.32 27.07 -3.94
CA PRO A 369 -0.56 27.94 -4.82
C PRO A 369 0.80 28.39 -4.23
N TRP A 370 1.03 28.14 -2.94
CA TRP A 370 2.33 28.45 -2.30
C TRP A 370 3.40 27.39 -2.54
N GLY A 371 3.03 26.19 -2.98
CA GLY A 371 3.97 25.14 -3.35
C GLY A 371 4.69 24.45 -2.18
N HIS A 372 4.36 24.76 -0.94
CA HIS A 372 4.99 24.18 0.27
C HIS A 372 4.07 24.22 1.49
N ALA A 373 4.45 23.50 2.54
CA ALA A 373 3.79 23.51 3.85
C ALA A 373 3.83 24.89 4.48
N LEU A 374 2.73 25.29 5.13
CA LEU A 374 2.64 26.53 5.90
C LEU A 374 2.74 26.23 7.40
N SER A 375 3.25 27.17 8.19
CA SER A 375 3.49 26.96 9.62
C SER A 375 2.22 26.84 10.47
N TRP A 376 1.08 27.30 9.95
CA TRP A 376 -0.20 27.36 10.66
C TRP A 376 -1.24 26.35 10.14
N GLY A 377 -0.99 25.69 9.03
CA GLY A 377 -1.93 24.79 8.39
C GLY A 377 -1.66 24.58 6.92
N ASP A 378 -2.71 24.30 6.15
CA ASP A 378 -2.61 24.03 4.73
C ASP A 378 -3.74 24.67 3.93
N VAL A 379 -3.52 24.79 2.61
CA VAL A 379 -4.47 25.42 1.70
C VAL A 379 -4.77 24.47 0.55
N THR A 380 -6.04 24.25 0.28
CA THR A 380 -6.50 23.56 -0.92
C THR A 380 -7.22 24.53 -1.84
N THR A 381 -7.27 24.22 -3.12
CA THR A 381 -7.88 25.07 -4.15
C THR A 381 -9.06 24.40 -4.81
N LYS A 382 -10.08 25.14 -5.18
CA LYS A 382 -11.14 24.65 -6.07
C LYS A 382 -11.68 25.78 -6.93
N LYS A 383 -11.50 25.65 -8.25
CA LYS A 383 -11.87 26.73 -9.21
C LYS A 383 -11.17 28.04 -8.82
N LYS A 384 -11.93 29.07 -8.39
CA LYS A 384 -11.43 30.40 -7.99
C LYS A 384 -11.40 30.60 -6.47
N SER A 385 -11.59 29.52 -5.69
CA SER A 385 -11.65 29.57 -4.23
C SER A 385 -10.41 28.95 -3.60
N LEU A 386 -9.97 29.55 -2.49
CA LEU A 386 -8.96 29.01 -1.58
C LEU A 386 -9.67 28.57 -0.31
N PHE A 387 -9.31 27.39 0.18
CA PHE A 387 -9.78 26.86 1.47
C PHE A 387 -8.58 26.80 2.42
N LEU A 388 -8.61 27.66 3.43
CA LEU A 388 -7.57 27.76 4.45
C LEU A 388 -7.94 26.85 5.62
N SER A 389 -7.18 25.77 5.80
CA SER A 389 -7.34 24.83 6.92
C SER A 389 -6.30 25.18 7.98
N VAL A 390 -6.73 25.80 9.05
CA VAL A 390 -5.86 26.22 10.19
C VAL A 390 -5.74 25.03 11.14
N PHE A 391 -4.54 24.47 11.26
CA PHE A 391 -4.26 23.35 12.16
C PHE A 391 -3.87 23.83 13.55
N ASP A 392 -3.07 24.89 13.59
CA ASP A 392 -2.64 25.54 14.83
C ASP A 392 -3.20 26.97 14.84
N TRP A 393 -4.21 27.16 15.69
CA TRP A 393 -4.82 28.47 15.84
C TRP A 393 -3.94 29.30 16.80
N PRO A 394 -3.55 30.54 16.44
CA PRO A 394 -2.71 31.41 17.30
C PRO A 394 -3.41 31.84 18.58
#